data_829dfb5bab74cb069ea09e9a3deac413
#
_entry.id   829dfb5bab74cb069ea09e9a3deac413
#
_cell.length_a   1.000
_cell.length_b   1.000
_cell.length_c   1.000
_cell.angle_alpha   90.00
_cell.angle_beta   90.00
_cell.angle_gamma   90.00
#
_symmetry.space_group_name_H-M   'P 1'
#
loop_
_entity.id
_entity.type
_entity.pdbx_description
1 polymer ?
#
loop_
_entity_poly.entity_id
_entity_poly.type
_entity_poly.pdbx_seq_one_letter_code
_entity_poly.pdbx_strand_id
1 'polypeptide(L)'
;MAGDDVRELLKREITPELYHRILQEWKTHSIAEDRRDIAGLISTLTPDCVYETVQTGHRWEGHTGATLFYTQLLSAFPDIHFDLTNIVIGPQGVCEEANVTGTFEHDWLNFKATRKRVEFRVVIFFLWDPAREKFRGERVYFDAGPAFETRAQAKGEIP
;
A
#
# COMPACT_ATOMS: atom_id res chain seq x y z
N MET A 1 1.44 -3.21 -17.71
CA MET A 1 2.92 -3.11 -17.78
C MET A 1 3.51 -4.49 -17.74
N ALA A 2 4.42 -4.80 -18.64
CA ALA A 2 5.30 -5.94 -18.43
C ALA A 2 6.09 -5.67 -17.15
N GLY A 3 6.00 -6.56 -16.17
CA GLY A 3 6.85 -6.48 -14.99
C GLY A 3 8.32 -6.52 -15.43
N ASP A 4 9.19 -5.82 -14.71
CA ASP A 4 10.63 -5.96 -14.94
C ASP A 4 11.00 -7.44 -14.89
N ASP A 5 11.85 -7.88 -15.82
CA ASP A 5 12.39 -9.24 -15.75
C ASP A 5 13.12 -9.39 -14.40
N VAL A 6 12.69 -10.36 -13.59
CA VAL A 6 13.30 -10.64 -12.28
C VAL A 6 14.82 -10.84 -12.39
N ARG A 7 15.31 -11.39 -13.51
CA ARG A 7 16.75 -11.57 -13.77
C ARG A 7 17.47 -10.24 -13.88
N GLU A 8 16.84 -9.21 -14.45
CA GLU A 8 17.39 -7.87 -14.51
C GLU A 8 17.32 -7.17 -13.15
N LEU A 9 16.27 -7.40 -12.37
CA LEU A 9 16.16 -6.90 -11.00
C LEU A 9 17.27 -7.44 -10.11
N LEU A 10 17.65 -8.71 -10.27
CA LEU A 10 18.73 -9.34 -9.50
C LEU A 10 20.12 -8.76 -9.80
N LYS A 11 20.30 -8.07 -10.92
CA LYS A 11 21.58 -7.42 -11.29
C LYS A 11 21.72 -6.02 -10.72
N ARG A 12 20.62 -5.44 -10.18
CA ARG A 12 20.66 -4.10 -9.61
C ARG A 12 21.41 -4.11 -8.28
N GLU A 13 22.30 -3.17 -8.12
CA GLU A 13 23.05 -2.97 -6.89
C GLU A 13 22.54 -1.75 -6.14
N ILE A 14 22.55 -1.81 -4.81
CA ILE A 14 22.25 -0.67 -3.96
C ILE A 14 23.53 0.07 -3.64
N THR A 15 23.57 1.38 -3.92
CA THR A 15 24.63 2.26 -3.46
C THR A 15 24.15 3.10 -2.27
N PRO A 16 25.05 3.68 -1.44
CA PRO A 16 24.64 4.58 -0.37
C PRO A 16 23.77 5.74 -0.86
N GLU A 17 24.08 6.30 -2.02
CA GLU A 17 23.34 7.41 -2.63
C GLU A 17 21.94 6.99 -3.03
N LEU A 18 21.82 5.85 -3.70
CA LEU A 18 20.52 5.31 -4.12
C LEU A 18 19.66 4.96 -2.89
N TYR A 19 20.26 4.32 -1.88
CA TYR A 19 19.59 4.02 -0.61
C TYR A 19 19.01 5.29 0.02
N HIS A 20 19.82 6.34 0.16
CA HIS A 20 19.39 7.59 0.76
C HIS A 20 18.27 8.26 -0.05
N ARG A 21 18.32 8.20 -1.36
CA ARG A 21 17.32 8.77 -2.24
C ARG A 21 15.97 8.06 -2.10
N ILE A 22 15.98 6.74 -2.16
CA ILE A 22 14.77 5.93 -1.94
C ILE A 22 14.20 6.18 -0.54
N LEU A 23 15.05 6.19 0.49
CA LEU A 23 14.65 6.46 1.87
C LEU A 23 13.99 7.84 2.01
N GLN A 24 14.55 8.87 1.40
CA GLN A 24 13.98 10.23 1.48
C GLN A 24 12.62 10.31 0.78
N GLU A 25 12.49 9.70 -0.40
CA GLU A 25 11.21 9.69 -1.11
C GLU A 25 10.14 8.89 -0.35
N TRP A 26 10.52 7.76 0.24
CA TRP A 26 9.62 6.98 1.09
C TRP A 26 9.20 7.77 2.35
N LYS A 27 10.11 8.49 3.01
CA LYS A 27 9.76 9.35 4.14
C LYS A 27 8.80 10.45 3.73
N THR A 28 9.02 11.09 2.58
CA THR A 28 8.11 12.11 2.04
C THR A 28 6.72 11.52 1.87
N HIS A 29 6.63 10.32 1.31
CA HIS A 29 5.39 9.58 1.11
C HIS A 29 4.68 9.28 2.43
N SER A 30 5.36 8.63 3.37
CA SER A 30 4.80 8.25 4.68
C SER A 30 4.35 9.45 5.51
N ILE A 31 5.10 10.56 5.48
CA ILE A 31 4.71 11.79 6.19
C ILE A 31 3.45 12.39 5.56
N ALA A 32 3.34 12.37 4.23
CA ALA A 32 2.15 12.84 3.53
C ALA A 32 0.92 11.98 3.88
N GLU A 33 1.10 10.66 3.96
CA GLU A 33 0.05 9.73 4.37
C GLU A 33 -0.45 10.00 5.79
N ASP A 34 0.45 10.12 6.76
CA ASP A 34 0.12 10.45 8.14
C ASP A 34 -0.64 11.78 8.26
N ARG A 35 -0.34 12.73 7.38
CA ARG A 35 -1.00 14.05 7.31
C ARG A 35 -2.27 14.05 6.49
N ARG A 36 -2.66 12.94 5.87
CA ARG A 36 -3.78 12.87 4.93
C ARG A 36 -3.60 13.80 3.71
N ASP A 37 -2.35 14.10 3.36
CA ASP A 37 -1.99 14.99 2.25
C ASP A 37 -1.92 14.18 0.95
N ILE A 38 -3.05 14.03 0.27
CA ILE A 38 -3.12 13.28 -0.99
C ILE A 38 -2.21 13.91 -2.06
N ALA A 39 -2.13 15.23 -2.14
CA ALA A 39 -1.24 15.89 -3.10
C ALA A 39 0.24 15.57 -2.82
N GLY A 40 0.63 15.55 -1.55
CA GLY A 40 1.95 15.13 -1.11
C GLY A 40 2.25 13.67 -1.47
N LEU A 41 1.30 12.76 -1.26
CA LEU A 41 1.42 11.36 -1.68
C LEU A 41 1.64 11.24 -3.19
N ILE A 42 0.80 11.91 -3.99
CA ILE A 42 0.90 11.88 -5.46
C ILE A 42 2.24 12.46 -5.95
N SER A 43 2.81 13.43 -5.25
CA SER A 43 4.10 14.05 -5.61
C SER A 43 5.27 13.07 -5.62
N THR A 44 5.16 11.94 -4.92
CA THR A 44 6.18 10.89 -4.83
C THR A 44 6.06 9.82 -5.91
N LEU A 45 5.04 9.91 -6.76
CA LEU A 45 4.68 8.89 -7.73
C LEU A 45 5.02 9.28 -9.17
N THR A 46 5.35 8.28 -9.98
CA THR A 46 5.43 8.48 -11.43
C THR A 46 4.04 8.75 -12.02
N PRO A 47 3.93 9.49 -13.15
CA PRO A 47 2.63 9.78 -13.75
C PRO A 47 1.82 8.55 -14.17
N ASP A 48 2.52 7.45 -14.47
CA ASP A 48 1.97 6.16 -14.87
C ASP A 48 1.97 5.12 -13.75
N CYS A 49 1.98 5.57 -12.50
CA CYS A 49 1.98 4.70 -11.32
C CYS A 49 0.79 3.74 -11.31
N VAL A 50 0.96 2.61 -10.64
CA VAL A 50 -0.07 1.60 -10.48
C VAL A 50 -0.17 1.18 -9.02
N TYR A 51 -1.36 1.27 -8.48
CA TYR A 51 -1.73 0.73 -7.18
C TYR A 51 -2.49 -0.58 -7.37
N GLU A 52 -2.18 -1.57 -6.59
CA GLU A 52 -2.83 -2.88 -6.68
C GLU A 52 -3.03 -3.46 -5.28
N THR A 53 -4.26 -3.88 -4.98
CA THR A 53 -4.56 -4.77 -3.85
C THR A 53 -4.60 -6.20 -4.36
N VAL A 54 -3.52 -6.94 -4.11
CA VAL A 54 -3.23 -8.21 -4.82
C VAL A 54 -4.28 -9.27 -4.57
N GLN A 55 -4.74 -9.43 -3.32
CA GLN A 55 -5.71 -10.47 -2.97
C GLN A 55 -7.08 -10.26 -3.59
N THR A 56 -7.47 -9.00 -3.82
CA THR A 56 -8.79 -8.66 -4.34
C THR A 56 -8.79 -8.34 -5.82
N GLY A 57 -7.59 -8.18 -6.41
CA GLY A 57 -7.42 -7.89 -7.83
C GLY A 57 -7.82 -6.48 -8.24
N HIS A 58 -8.04 -5.56 -7.28
CA HIS A 58 -8.33 -4.17 -7.61
C HIS A 58 -7.06 -3.45 -8.03
N ARG A 59 -7.21 -2.56 -9.02
CA ARG A 59 -6.11 -1.84 -9.63
C ARG A 59 -6.52 -0.41 -9.97
N TRP A 60 -5.61 0.53 -9.72
CA TRP A 60 -5.77 1.96 -10.00
C TRP A 60 -4.54 2.43 -10.78
N GLU A 61 -4.75 3.22 -11.82
CA GLU A 61 -3.69 3.63 -12.74
C GLU A 61 -3.55 5.14 -12.80
N GLY A 62 -2.30 5.60 -12.84
CA GLY A 62 -1.91 7.00 -12.91
C GLY A 62 -2.25 7.80 -11.66
N HIS A 63 -1.96 9.08 -11.68
CA HIS A 63 -2.23 9.98 -10.55
C HIS A 63 -3.71 10.06 -10.20
N THR A 64 -4.60 9.99 -11.18
CA THR A 64 -6.05 9.95 -10.94
C THR A 64 -6.45 8.67 -10.20
N GLY A 65 -5.92 7.53 -10.62
CA GLY A 65 -6.17 6.27 -9.96
C GLY A 65 -5.62 6.24 -8.53
N ALA A 66 -4.39 6.68 -8.33
CA ALA A 66 -3.78 6.77 -7.00
C ALA A 66 -4.55 7.71 -6.07
N THR A 67 -5.02 8.86 -6.59
CA THR A 67 -5.88 9.78 -5.83
C THR A 67 -7.17 9.10 -5.40
N LEU A 68 -7.78 8.32 -6.29
CA LEU A 68 -9.00 7.57 -5.97
C LEU A 68 -8.74 6.49 -4.91
N PHE A 69 -7.63 5.75 -5.03
CA PHE A 69 -7.22 4.75 -4.04
C PHE A 69 -7.15 5.36 -2.63
N TYR A 70 -6.38 6.46 -2.46
CA TYR A 70 -6.24 7.12 -1.16
C TYR A 70 -7.55 7.72 -0.67
N THR A 71 -8.35 8.33 -1.54
CA THR A 71 -9.64 8.89 -1.17
C THR A 71 -10.57 7.79 -0.63
N GLN A 72 -10.60 6.63 -1.27
CA GLN A 72 -11.39 5.49 -0.84
C GLN A 72 -10.87 4.90 0.48
N LEU A 73 -9.55 4.71 0.61
CA LEU A 73 -8.92 4.18 1.82
C LEU A 73 -9.17 5.07 3.03
N LEU A 74 -8.90 6.38 2.90
CA LEU A 74 -9.06 7.34 3.98
C LEU A 74 -10.53 7.61 4.33
N SER A 75 -11.45 7.43 3.38
CA SER A 75 -12.89 7.44 3.65
C SER A 75 -13.33 6.20 4.41
N ALA A 76 -12.85 5.03 4.00
CA ALA A 76 -13.19 3.76 4.65
C ALA A 76 -12.68 3.69 6.09
N PHE A 77 -11.49 4.23 6.34
CA PHE A 77 -10.83 4.24 7.64
C PHE A 77 -10.34 5.66 7.99
N PRO A 78 -11.23 6.56 8.44
CA PRO A 78 -10.84 7.96 8.68
C PRO A 78 -9.74 8.14 9.73
N ASP A 79 -9.63 7.21 10.67
CA ASP A 79 -8.65 7.16 11.75
C ASP A 79 -7.54 6.11 11.49
N ILE A 80 -7.29 5.75 10.24
CA ILE A 80 -6.27 4.76 9.88
C ILE A 80 -4.91 5.15 10.43
N HIS A 81 -4.23 4.18 11.00
CA HIS A 81 -2.88 4.30 11.53
C HIS A 81 -2.04 3.08 11.12
N PHE A 82 -0.85 3.34 10.63
CA PHE A 82 0.14 2.34 10.27
C PHE A 82 1.24 2.31 11.33
N ASP A 83 1.33 1.20 12.05
CA ASP A 83 2.42 0.92 12.98
C ASP A 83 3.46 0.04 12.28
N LEU A 84 4.52 0.67 11.79
CA LEU A 84 5.56 0.01 11.00
C LEU A 84 6.31 -1.01 11.86
N THR A 85 6.29 -2.27 11.45
CA THR A 85 6.94 -3.38 12.16
C THR A 85 8.22 -3.85 11.50
N ASN A 86 8.36 -3.64 10.18
CA ASN A 86 9.56 -4.00 9.44
C ASN A 86 9.68 -3.17 8.14
N ILE A 87 10.92 -2.96 7.69
CA ILE A 87 11.19 -2.27 6.42
C ILE A 87 12.48 -2.77 5.81
N VAL A 88 12.45 -2.98 4.51
CA VAL A 88 13.62 -3.32 3.69
C VAL A 88 13.71 -2.34 2.53
N ILE A 89 14.88 -1.75 2.33
CA ILE A 89 15.18 -0.86 1.20
C ILE A 89 16.23 -1.53 0.33
N GLY A 90 15.91 -1.71 -0.93
CA GLY A 90 16.79 -2.26 -1.95
C GLY A 90 16.74 -1.44 -3.24
N PRO A 91 17.52 -1.80 -4.25
CA PRO A 91 17.57 -1.05 -5.51
C PRO A 91 16.27 -1.12 -6.32
N GLN A 92 15.37 -2.05 -5.95
CA GLN A 92 14.03 -2.18 -6.55
C GLN A 92 12.98 -1.30 -5.87
N GLY A 93 13.28 -0.74 -4.69
CA GLY A 93 12.38 0.10 -3.91
C GLY A 93 12.31 -0.29 -2.45
N VAL A 94 11.12 -0.20 -1.88
CA VAL A 94 10.87 -0.45 -0.46
C VAL A 94 9.87 -1.61 -0.32
N CYS A 95 10.13 -2.46 0.65
CA CYS A 95 9.13 -3.41 1.17
C CYS A 95 8.94 -3.11 2.65
N GLU A 96 7.73 -2.75 3.04
CA GLU A 96 7.39 -2.51 4.44
C GLU A 96 6.34 -3.47 4.95
N GLU A 97 6.37 -3.72 6.25
CA GLU A 97 5.34 -4.46 6.98
C GLU A 97 4.81 -3.56 8.09
N ALA A 98 3.50 -3.51 8.25
CA ALA A 98 2.87 -2.73 9.28
C ALA A 98 1.66 -3.42 9.89
N ASN A 99 1.37 -3.10 11.16
CA ASN A 99 0.06 -3.32 11.76
C ASN A 99 -0.79 -2.10 11.45
N VAL A 100 -1.93 -2.33 10.83
CA VAL A 100 -2.88 -1.27 10.51
C VAL A 100 -4.04 -1.34 11.48
N THR A 101 -4.40 -0.21 12.06
CA THR A 101 -5.60 -0.07 12.89
C THR A 101 -6.48 1.05 12.36
N GLY A 102 -7.77 0.94 12.58
CA GLY A 102 -8.73 1.99 12.20
C GLY A 102 -10.15 1.57 12.48
N THR A 103 -11.08 2.50 12.32
CA THR A 103 -12.52 2.23 12.38
C THR A 103 -13.06 2.08 10.97
N PHE A 104 -13.67 0.94 10.66
CA PHE A 104 -14.16 0.61 9.32
C PHE A 104 -15.53 1.25 9.07
N GLU A 105 -15.54 2.53 8.69
CA GLU A 105 -16.73 3.35 8.60
C GLU A 105 -17.49 3.22 7.28
N HIS A 106 -16.79 3.04 6.16
CA HIS A 106 -17.39 2.92 4.83
C HIS A 106 -16.89 1.69 4.11
N ASP A 107 -17.69 1.17 3.17
CA ASP A 107 -17.30 0.02 2.35
C ASP A 107 -15.96 0.27 1.67
N TRP A 108 -15.11 -0.75 1.64
CA TRP A 108 -13.81 -0.71 1.00
C TRP A 108 -13.56 -1.99 0.22
N LEU A 109 -13.14 -1.84 -1.04
CA LEU A 109 -12.99 -2.97 -1.97
C LEU A 109 -14.31 -3.77 -2.03
N ASN A 110 -14.23 -5.07 -1.75
CA ASN A 110 -15.39 -5.98 -1.71
C ASN A 110 -15.95 -6.17 -0.29
N PHE A 111 -15.45 -5.43 0.69
CA PHE A 111 -15.81 -5.60 2.09
C PHE A 111 -16.80 -4.55 2.54
N LYS A 112 -17.79 -4.99 3.31
CA LYS A 112 -18.81 -4.15 3.91
C LYS A 112 -18.33 -3.54 5.22
N ALA A 113 -18.60 -2.25 5.39
CA ALA A 113 -18.28 -1.53 6.61
C ALA A 113 -18.94 -2.17 7.84
N THR A 114 -18.13 -2.43 8.86
CA THR A 114 -18.61 -2.98 10.14
C THR A 114 -18.88 -1.90 11.18
N ARG A 115 -18.36 -0.69 10.96
CA ARG A 115 -18.34 0.43 11.92
C ARG A 115 -17.69 0.07 13.24
N LYS A 116 -16.76 -0.89 13.19
CA LYS A 116 -15.99 -1.35 14.35
C LYS A 116 -14.52 -1.03 14.13
N ARG A 117 -13.80 -0.92 15.23
CA ARG A 117 -12.35 -0.90 15.19
C ARG A 117 -11.83 -2.23 14.65
N VAL A 118 -10.93 -2.16 13.70
CA VAL A 118 -10.30 -3.31 13.06
C VAL A 118 -8.78 -3.20 13.19
N GLU A 119 -8.13 -4.34 13.15
CA GLU A 119 -6.67 -4.46 13.09
C GLU A 119 -6.32 -5.54 12.07
N PHE A 120 -5.37 -5.24 11.20
CA PHE A 120 -4.89 -6.17 10.18
C PHE A 120 -3.44 -5.88 9.81
N ARG A 121 -2.77 -6.87 9.26
CA ARG A 121 -1.39 -6.71 8.79
C ARG A 121 -1.36 -6.41 7.30
N VAL A 122 -0.40 -5.57 6.91
CA VAL A 122 -0.10 -5.27 5.51
C VAL A 122 1.37 -5.50 5.22
N VAL A 123 1.66 -5.90 4.00
CA VAL A 123 2.99 -5.81 3.37
C VAL A 123 2.81 -4.99 2.11
N ILE A 124 3.61 -3.95 1.94
CA ILE A 124 3.52 -3.04 0.82
C ILE A 124 4.86 -2.98 0.09
N PHE A 125 4.83 -3.22 -1.21
CA PHE A 125 5.96 -3.00 -2.10
C PHE A 125 5.81 -1.66 -2.81
N PHE A 126 6.74 -0.75 -2.57
CA PHE A 126 6.89 0.52 -3.29
C PHE A 126 7.92 0.32 -4.38
N LEU A 127 7.50 0.27 -5.62
CA LEU A 127 8.36 -0.04 -6.76
C LEU A 127 9.11 1.22 -7.22
N TRP A 128 10.44 1.18 -7.23
CA TRP A 128 11.27 2.32 -7.59
C TRP A 128 11.49 2.46 -9.10
N ASP A 129 11.34 3.67 -9.61
CA ASP A 129 11.76 4.06 -10.96
C ASP A 129 13.09 4.83 -10.87
N PRO A 130 14.22 4.23 -11.28
CA PRO A 130 15.52 4.88 -11.14
C PRO A 130 15.72 6.06 -12.11
N ALA A 131 14.97 6.10 -13.22
CA ALA A 131 15.08 7.18 -14.19
C ALA A 131 14.33 8.44 -13.77
N ARG A 132 13.19 8.26 -13.09
CA ARG A 132 12.34 9.37 -12.62
C ARG A 132 12.53 9.68 -11.15
N GLU A 133 13.23 8.81 -10.43
CA GLU A 133 13.47 8.91 -8.97
C GLU A 133 12.17 9.08 -8.16
N LYS A 134 11.19 8.26 -8.52
CA LYS A 134 9.83 8.22 -7.97
C LYS A 134 9.37 6.78 -7.83
N PHE A 135 8.33 6.58 -7.03
CA PHE A 135 7.68 5.28 -6.96
C PHE A 135 6.72 5.07 -8.12
N ARG A 136 6.74 3.86 -8.68
CA ARG A 136 5.80 3.42 -9.72
C ARG A 136 4.47 2.94 -9.17
N GLY A 137 4.17 3.23 -7.92
CA GLY A 137 2.98 2.82 -7.18
C GLY A 137 3.27 1.75 -6.15
N GLU A 138 2.22 1.07 -5.73
CA GLU A 138 2.26 0.11 -4.62
C GLU A 138 1.60 -1.20 -5.00
N ARG A 139 2.17 -2.30 -4.49
CA ARG A 139 1.48 -3.59 -4.37
C ARG A 139 1.19 -3.86 -2.92
N VAL A 140 -0.08 -3.87 -2.59
CA VAL A 140 -0.56 -4.03 -1.21
C VAL A 140 -1.04 -5.46 -1.01
N TYR A 141 -0.43 -6.14 -0.05
CA TYR A 141 -0.86 -7.43 0.46
C TYR A 141 -1.36 -7.22 1.88
N PHE A 142 -2.55 -7.67 2.18
CA PHE A 142 -3.10 -7.52 3.52
C PHE A 142 -3.83 -8.77 3.98
N ASP A 143 -3.85 -8.99 5.29
CA ASP A 143 -4.63 -10.08 5.87
C ASP A 143 -6.10 -9.66 5.97
N ALA A 144 -6.90 -10.20 5.03
CA ALA A 144 -8.33 -9.95 4.97
C ALA A 144 -9.15 -10.82 5.93
N GLY A 145 -8.50 -11.63 6.77
CA GLY A 145 -9.16 -12.56 7.69
C GLY A 145 -10.09 -11.89 8.71
N PRO A 146 -9.78 -11.93 10.01
CA PRO A 146 -10.75 -11.56 11.05
C PRO A 146 -11.27 -10.12 11.00
N ALA A 147 -10.53 -9.21 10.38
CA ALA A 147 -10.87 -7.79 10.33
C ALA A 147 -11.98 -7.47 9.33
N PHE A 148 -12.02 -8.19 8.19
CA PHE A 148 -12.87 -7.90 7.04
C PHE A 148 -13.96 -8.94 6.80
N GLU A 149 -13.81 -10.15 7.33
CA GLU A 149 -14.86 -11.15 7.24
C GLU A 149 -16.04 -10.70 8.08
N THR A 150 -17.14 -10.36 7.44
CA THR A 150 -18.43 -10.52 8.07
C THR A 150 -18.54 -12.00 8.40
N ARG A 151 -18.44 -12.34 9.68
CA ARG A 151 -18.72 -13.68 10.19
C ARG A 151 -20.20 -14.06 9.94
N ALA A 152 -20.57 -14.14 8.69
CA ALA A 152 -21.83 -14.73 8.29
C ALA A 152 -21.75 -16.25 8.21
N GLN A 153 -20.64 -16.87 8.61
CA GLN A 153 -20.47 -18.31 8.39
C GLN A 153 -19.65 -19.08 9.42
N ALA A 154 -19.71 -18.70 10.65
CA ALA A 154 -19.38 -19.70 11.68
C ALA A 154 -20.63 -20.46 12.15
N LYS A 155 -21.52 -20.79 11.24
CA LYS A 155 -22.58 -21.77 11.44
C LYS A 155 -22.46 -22.88 10.41
N GLY A 156 -21.28 -23.48 10.34
CA GLY A 156 -21.14 -24.83 9.90
C GLY A 156 -21.31 -25.69 11.14
N GLU A 157 -22.52 -26.08 11.45
CA GLU A 157 -22.76 -27.25 12.27
C GLU A 157 -22.14 -28.42 11.52
N ILE A 158 -21.05 -28.91 12.06
CA ILE A 158 -20.50 -30.21 11.67
C ILE A 158 -21.47 -31.24 12.24
N PRO A 159 -22.04 -32.13 11.42
CA PRO A 159 -22.92 -33.19 11.90
C PRO A 159 -22.19 -34.22 12.76
#